data_b93f64a94d5d919c6b050e84affa14c6
#
_entry.id   b93f64a94d5d919c6b050e84affa14c6
#
_cell.length_a   1.000
_cell.length_b   1.000
_cell.length_c   1.000
_cell.angle_alpha   90.00
_cell.angle_beta   90.00
_cell.angle_gamma   90.00
#
_symmetry.space_group_name_H-M   'P 1'
#
loop_
_entity.id
_entity.type
_entity.pdbx_description
1 polymer ?
#
loop_
_entity_poly.entity_id
_entity_poly.type
_entity_poly.pdbx_seq_one_letter_code
_entity_poly.pdbx_strand_id
1 'polypeptide(L)'
;MALTNEFYRTLHILEMNYGSITNVPDDNEDLIRLHKMTQVIDPKRRTTALKLLEQGYARYQISQETGLPVSLIAQIRKYNHLPIVPIFNYRIDNIYIQNAHKAADYFQLGTYHSAINHLRRFGQHIDNYEFIWSDIPIGGKYMGSSGKIYTKYSDDIRTYSH
;
A
#
# COMPACT_ATOMS: atom_id res chain seq x y z
N MET A 1 -22.02 6.40 -2.49
CA MET A 1 -20.74 6.65 -3.22
C MET A 1 -20.98 7.86 -4.10
N ALA A 2 -20.23 8.94 -3.92
CA ALA A 2 -20.36 10.10 -4.81
C ALA A 2 -19.68 9.74 -6.13
N LEU A 3 -20.43 9.76 -7.23
CA LEU A 3 -19.90 9.62 -8.57
C LEU A 3 -18.98 10.82 -8.87
N THR A 4 -17.92 10.60 -9.63
CA THR A 4 -16.92 11.64 -9.91
C THR A 4 -17.48 12.70 -10.88
N ASN A 5 -16.93 13.93 -10.87
CA ASN A 5 -17.25 14.94 -11.87
C ASN A 5 -17.02 14.44 -13.31
N GLU A 6 -16.05 13.56 -13.50
CA GLU A 6 -15.77 12.90 -14.77
C GLU A 6 -16.92 12.00 -15.20
N PHE A 7 -17.52 11.23 -14.28
CA PHE A 7 -18.70 10.41 -14.56
C PHE A 7 -19.86 11.25 -15.09
N TYR A 8 -20.22 12.32 -14.37
CA TYR A 8 -21.33 13.19 -14.78
C TYR A 8 -21.07 13.90 -16.10
N ARG A 9 -19.83 14.30 -16.34
CA ARG A 9 -19.43 14.93 -17.62
C ARG A 9 -19.58 13.97 -18.78
N THR A 10 -19.07 12.73 -18.65
CA THR A 10 -19.17 11.71 -19.69
C THR A 10 -20.62 11.30 -19.93
N LEU A 11 -21.42 11.13 -18.87
CA LEU A 11 -22.86 10.84 -18.96
C LEU A 11 -23.58 11.95 -19.75
N HIS A 12 -23.35 13.21 -19.43
CA HIS A 12 -23.96 14.34 -20.08
C HIS A 12 -23.60 14.43 -21.58
N ILE A 13 -22.35 14.15 -21.95
CA ILE A 13 -21.92 14.09 -23.35
C ILE A 13 -22.69 13.01 -24.12
N LEU A 14 -22.84 11.83 -23.53
CA LEU A 14 -23.60 10.72 -24.15
C LEU A 14 -25.08 11.08 -24.29
N GLU A 15 -25.70 11.66 -23.30
CA GLU A 15 -27.10 12.08 -23.35
C GLU A 15 -27.32 13.19 -24.37
N MET A 16 -26.39 14.12 -24.54
CA MET A 16 -26.46 15.15 -25.57
C MET A 16 -26.37 14.57 -26.99
N ASN A 17 -25.52 13.56 -27.20
CA ASN A 17 -25.28 12.99 -28.52
C ASN A 17 -26.37 11.98 -28.93
N TYR A 18 -26.95 11.25 -27.99
CA TYR A 18 -27.87 10.14 -28.26
C TYR A 18 -29.28 10.34 -27.70
N GLY A 19 -29.51 11.47 -27.01
CA GLY A 19 -30.79 11.81 -26.37
C GLY A 19 -31.08 11.03 -25.08
N SER A 20 -30.56 9.82 -24.96
CA SER A 20 -30.66 8.98 -23.76
C SER A 20 -29.51 7.97 -23.75
N ILE A 21 -29.04 7.60 -22.55
CA ILE A 21 -28.01 6.57 -22.36
C ILE A 21 -28.43 5.19 -22.91
N THR A 22 -29.75 4.93 -22.93
CA THR A 22 -30.31 3.67 -23.46
C THR A 22 -30.21 3.55 -24.99
N ASN A 23 -29.97 4.67 -25.68
CA ASN A 23 -29.82 4.72 -27.14
C ASN A 23 -28.35 4.64 -27.57
N VAL A 24 -27.43 4.63 -26.63
CA VAL A 24 -25.99 4.53 -26.90
C VAL A 24 -25.64 3.11 -27.29
N PRO A 25 -24.92 2.89 -28.43
CA PRO A 25 -24.47 1.55 -28.80
C PRO A 25 -23.61 0.90 -27.72
N ASP A 26 -23.75 -0.42 -27.52
CA ASP A 26 -23.04 -1.16 -26.47
C ASP A 26 -21.50 -1.15 -26.66
N ASP A 27 -21.03 -0.96 -27.90
CA ASP A 27 -19.61 -0.86 -28.25
C ASP A 27 -19.02 0.55 -28.10
N ASN A 28 -19.83 1.53 -27.68
CA ASN A 28 -19.37 2.91 -27.49
C ASN A 28 -18.36 2.99 -26.33
N GLU A 29 -17.18 3.55 -26.61
CA GLU A 29 -16.08 3.61 -25.66
C GLU A 29 -16.43 4.40 -24.38
N ASP A 30 -17.19 5.48 -24.49
CA ASP A 30 -17.62 6.30 -23.35
C ASP A 30 -18.67 5.57 -22.51
N LEU A 31 -19.56 4.78 -23.13
CA LEU A 31 -20.51 3.93 -22.40
C LEU A 31 -19.78 2.81 -21.65
N ILE A 32 -18.81 2.16 -22.29
CA ILE A 32 -17.96 1.15 -21.65
C ILE A 32 -17.17 1.79 -20.47
N ARG A 33 -16.68 3.02 -20.64
CA ARG A 33 -16.02 3.77 -19.60
C ARG A 33 -16.94 4.10 -18.42
N LEU A 34 -18.17 4.55 -18.68
CA LEU A 34 -19.19 4.76 -17.63
C LEU A 34 -19.50 3.46 -16.89
N HIS A 35 -19.70 2.36 -17.60
CA HIS A 35 -19.94 1.06 -16.97
C HIS A 35 -18.78 0.64 -16.06
N LYS A 36 -17.53 0.88 -16.46
CA LYS A 36 -16.34 0.64 -15.60
C LYS A 36 -16.35 1.55 -14.36
N MET A 37 -16.82 2.80 -14.49
CA MET A 37 -16.90 3.74 -13.37
C MET A 37 -18.05 3.39 -12.39
N THR A 38 -19.12 2.77 -12.89
CA THR A 38 -20.28 2.35 -12.10
C THR A 38 -20.22 0.89 -11.65
N GLN A 39 -19.22 0.14 -12.09
CA GLN A 39 -19.08 -1.24 -11.64
C GLN A 39 -19.15 -1.29 -10.11
N VAL A 40 -20.26 -1.85 -9.62
CA VAL A 40 -20.43 -2.20 -8.22
C VAL A 40 -19.27 -3.12 -7.88
N ILE A 41 -18.33 -2.60 -7.09
CA ILE A 41 -17.19 -3.38 -6.65
C ILE A 41 -17.74 -4.58 -5.92
N ASP A 42 -17.41 -5.77 -6.41
CA ASP A 42 -17.80 -7.00 -5.76
C ASP A 42 -17.49 -6.89 -4.25
N PRO A 43 -18.50 -6.98 -3.38
CA PRO A 43 -18.31 -6.87 -1.94
C PRO A 43 -17.23 -7.80 -1.41
N LYS A 44 -17.08 -9.00 -2.01
CA LYS A 44 -16.04 -9.97 -1.65
C LYS A 44 -14.64 -9.42 -1.92
N ARG A 45 -14.42 -8.83 -3.11
CA ARG A 45 -13.11 -8.22 -3.45
C ARG A 45 -12.76 -7.08 -2.51
N ARG A 46 -13.76 -6.25 -2.14
CA ARG A 46 -13.57 -5.16 -1.18
C ARG A 46 -13.20 -5.68 0.22
N THR A 47 -13.89 -6.73 0.68
CA THR A 47 -13.61 -7.37 1.97
C THR A 47 -12.21 -7.99 1.98
N THR A 48 -11.82 -8.68 0.89
CA THR A 48 -10.47 -9.25 0.74
C THR A 48 -9.41 -8.14 0.77
N ALA A 49 -9.61 -7.05 0.02
CA ALA A 49 -8.68 -5.93 0.03
C ALA A 49 -8.53 -5.29 1.41
N LEU A 50 -9.62 -5.15 2.16
CA LEU A 50 -9.59 -4.64 3.53
C LEU A 50 -8.77 -5.57 4.44
N LYS A 51 -9.02 -6.88 4.38
CA LYS A 51 -8.27 -7.87 5.17
C LYS A 51 -6.77 -7.83 4.88
N LEU A 52 -6.39 -7.75 3.61
CA LEU A 52 -4.99 -7.64 3.21
C LEU A 52 -4.35 -6.32 3.65
N LEU A 53 -5.11 -5.20 3.61
CA LEU A 53 -4.67 -3.93 4.16
C LEU A 53 -4.42 -4.01 5.67
N GLU A 54 -5.31 -4.67 6.42
CA GLU A 54 -5.16 -4.90 7.86
C GLU A 54 -3.93 -5.75 8.19
N GLN A 55 -3.58 -6.68 7.32
CA GLN A 55 -2.37 -7.50 7.41
C GLN A 55 -1.09 -6.79 6.92
N GLY A 56 -1.20 -5.54 6.48
CA GLY A 56 -0.05 -4.72 6.08
C GLY A 56 0.58 -5.11 4.74
N TYR A 57 -0.22 -5.63 3.80
CA TYR A 57 0.20 -5.82 2.42
C TYR A 57 0.30 -4.49 1.67
N ALA A 58 1.22 -4.40 0.72
CA ALA A 58 1.35 -3.23 -0.13
C ALA A 58 0.18 -3.12 -1.12
N ARG A 59 -0.25 -1.89 -1.42
CA ARG A 59 -1.39 -1.62 -2.32
C ARG A 59 -1.26 -2.29 -3.70
N TYR A 60 -0.04 -2.40 -4.21
CA TYR A 60 0.22 -3.05 -5.49
C TYR A 60 -0.06 -4.56 -5.43
N GLN A 61 0.40 -5.24 -4.38
CA GLN A 61 0.13 -6.66 -4.15
C GLN A 61 -1.38 -6.94 -4.01
N ILE A 62 -2.08 -6.07 -3.25
CA ILE A 62 -3.53 -6.15 -3.09
C ILE A 62 -4.25 -5.96 -4.42
N SER A 63 -3.74 -5.04 -5.26
CA SER A 63 -4.29 -4.81 -6.60
C SER A 63 -4.15 -6.05 -7.49
N GLN A 64 -3.00 -6.71 -7.45
CA GLN A 64 -2.76 -7.96 -8.18
C GLN A 64 -3.69 -9.09 -7.70
N GLU A 65 -3.84 -9.25 -6.39
CA GLU A 65 -4.64 -10.30 -5.78
C GLU A 65 -6.16 -10.10 -6.00
N THR A 66 -6.63 -8.86 -5.89
CA THR A 66 -8.08 -8.55 -5.91
C THR A 66 -8.59 -8.06 -7.26
N GLY A 67 -7.70 -7.63 -8.16
CA GLY A 67 -8.05 -6.95 -9.40
C GLY A 67 -8.63 -5.54 -9.19
N LEU A 68 -8.56 -4.98 -7.97
CA LEU A 68 -9.05 -3.63 -7.68
C LEU A 68 -8.00 -2.58 -8.06
N PRO A 69 -8.40 -1.41 -8.57
CA PRO A 69 -7.48 -0.31 -8.83
C PRO A 69 -6.77 0.16 -7.54
N VAL A 70 -5.48 0.49 -7.64
CA VAL A 70 -4.66 0.97 -6.50
C VAL A 70 -5.27 2.22 -5.84
N SER A 71 -5.90 3.10 -6.61
CA SER A 71 -6.61 4.29 -6.11
C SER A 71 -7.77 3.93 -5.20
N LEU A 72 -8.52 2.89 -5.55
CA LEU A 72 -9.63 2.40 -4.75
C LEU A 72 -9.16 1.74 -3.45
N ILE A 73 -8.09 0.95 -3.52
CA ILE A 73 -7.46 0.35 -2.34
C ILE A 73 -6.99 1.45 -1.38
N ALA A 74 -6.43 2.54 -1.90
CA ALA A 74 -6.07 3.72 -1.10
C ALA A 74 -7.29 4.37 -0.42
N GLN A 75 -8.44 4.43 -1.10
CA GLN A 75 -9.68 4.91 -0.51
C GLN A 75 -10.19 3.97 0.59
N ILE A 76 -10.20 2.64 0.35
CA ILE A 76 -10.58 1.64 1.36
C ILE A 76 -9.72 1.82 2.62
N ARG A 77 -8.39 1.96 2.47
CA ARG A 77 -7.48 2.23 3.58
C ARG A 77 -7.88 3.49 4.36
N LYS A 78 -8.09 4.60 3.66
CA LYS A 78 -8.45 5.89 4.26
C LYS A 78 -9.79 5.82 5.02
N TYR A 79 -10.81 5.20 4.42
CA TYR A 79 -12.13 5.04 5.04
C TYR A 79 -12.09 4.18 6.32
N ASN A 80 -11.19 3.21 6.39
CA ASN A 80 -11.03 2.33 7.55
C ASN A 80 -9.96 2.83 8.52
N HIS A 81 -9.46 4.06 8.33
CA HIS A 81 -8.43 4.69 9.19
C HIS A 81 -7.18 3.83 9.41
N LEU A 82 -6.83 3.00 8.40
CA LEU A 82 -5.64 2.16 8.48
C LEU A 82 -4.39 2.98 8.21
N PRO A 83 -3.28 2.72 8.93
CA PRO A 83 -2.01 3.40 8.73
C PRO A 83 -1.44 3.12 7.32
N ILE A 84 -0.47 3.92 6.91
CA ILE A 84 0.33 3.63 5.72
C ILE A 84 1.26 2.47 6.06
N VAL A 85 1.30 1.47 5.17
CA VAL A 85 2.20 0.32 5.34
C VAL A 85 3.65 0.82 5.30
N PRO A 86 4.45 0.57 6.37
CA PRO A 86 5.85 0.95 6.39
C PRO A 86 6.65 0.09 5.40
N ILE A 87 7.64 0.71 4.75
CA ILE A 87 8.62 0.04 3.91
C ILE A 87 9.94 0.02 4.66
N PHE A 88 10.56 -1.15 4.72
CA PHE A 88 11.86 -1.37 5.33
C PHE A 88 12.84 -1.77 4.22
N ASN A 89 13.80 -0.92 3.93
CA ASN A 89 14.75 -1.14 2.83
C ASN A 89 15.91 -2.06 3.22
N TYR A 90 16.07 -2.33 4.51
CA TYR A 90 17.16 -3.16 5.03
C TYR A 90 16.66 -4.13 6.09
N ARG A 91 17.23 -5.34 6.09
CA ARG A 91 17.23 -6.23 7.23
C ARG A 91 18.67 -6.42 7.68
N ILE A 92 19.00 -5.97 8.88
CA ILE A 92 20.34 -6.00 9.45
C ILE A 92 20.30 -6.86 10.71
N ASP A 93 20.96 -8.02 10.71
CA ASP A 93 20.95 -9.00 11.80
C ASP A 93 19.54 -9.27 12.34
N ASN A 94 18.59 -9.52 11.43
CA ASN A 94 17.16 -9.78 11.72
C ASN A 94 16.36 -8.59 12.28
N ILE A 95 16.89 -7.37 12.19
CA ILE A 95 16.15 -6.14 12.48
C ILE A 95 15.76 -5.47 11.17
N TYR A 96 14.47 -5.25 10.95
CA TYR A 96 13.95 -4.56 9.78
C TYR A 96 14.04 -3.04 9.95
N ILE A 97 14.78 -2.36 9.08
CA ILE A 97 15.13 -0.93 9.20
C ILE A 97 14.69 -0.18 7.94
N GLN A 98 14.01 0.96 8.11
CA GLN A 98 13.43 1.71 7.01
C GLN A 98 14.47 2.28 6.04
N ASN A 99 15.57 2.84 6.56
CA ASN A 99 16.60 3.48 5.73
C ASN A 99 17.98 3.50 6.40
N ALA A 100 19.00 3.86 5.61
CA ALA A 100 20.38 3.91 6.09
C ALA A 100 20.63 4.95 7.20
N HIS A 101 19.87 6.05 7.26
CA HIS A 101 19.97 7.01 8.35
C HIS A 101 19.58 6.38 9.68
N LYS A 102 18.46 5.67 9.72
CA LYS A 102 18.01 4.97 10.92
C LYS A 102 18.99 3.89 11.36
N ALA A 103 19.60 3.19 10.39
CA ALA A 103 20.65 2.23 10.70
C ALA A 103 21.88 2.94 11.31
N ALA A 104 22.33 4.04 10.73
CA ALA A 104 23.47 4.81 11.23
C ALA A 104 23.23 5.31 12.66
N ASP A 105 22.06 5.86 12.93
CA ASP A 105 21.66 6.36 14.26
C ASP A 105 21.68 5.23 15.30
N TYR A 106 21.09 4.09 14.96
CA TYR A 106 21.01 2.95 15.87
C TYR A 106 22.37 2.34 16.20
N PHE A 107 23.23 2.20 15.19
CA PHE A 107 24.59 1.67 15.37
C PHE A 107 25.61 2.76 15.77
N GLN A 108 25.16 3.97 16.06
CA GLN A 108 25.99 5.11 16.47
C GLN A 108 27.11 5.44 15.47
N LEU A 109 26.81 5.31 14.18
CA LEU A 109 27.76 5.63 13.11
C LEU A 109 27.66 7.12 12.76
N GLY A 110 28.79 7.80 12.72
CA GLY A 110 28.84 9.26 12.51
C GLY A 110 28.36 9.73 11.13
N THR A 111 28.28 8.86 10.15
CA THR A 111 27.82 9.17 8.80
C THR A 111 26.95 8.06 8.22
N TYR A 112 25.83 8.45 7.60
CA TYR A 112 24.90 7.51 6.95
C TYR A 112 25.30 7.20 5.51
N HIS A 113 26.12 8.01 4.83
CA HIS A 113 26.53 7.76 3.44
C HIS A 113 27.31 6.46 3.26
N SER A 114 27.99 6.00 4.31
CA SER A 114 28.73 4.74 4.31
C SER A 114 28.21 3.72 5.32
N ALA A 115 27.08 4.00 5.98
CA ALA A 115 26.56 3.18 7.08
C ALA A 115 26.47 1.69 6.71
N ILE A 116 25.84 1.37 5.57
CA ILE A 116 25.67 -0.02 5.14
C ILE A 116 27.02 -0.69 4.83
N ASN A 117 27.93 0.01 4.16
CA ASN A 117 29.27 -0.51 3.87
C ASN A 117 30.08 -0.67 5.16
N HIS A 118 29.92 0.25 6.09
CA HIS A 118 30.56 0.19 7.41
C HIS A 118 30.08 -1.04 8.19
N LEU A 119 28.77 -1.24 8.29
CA LEU A 119 28.17 -2.40 8.96
C LEU A 119 28.63 -3.73 8.34
N ARG A 120 28.70 -3.81 7.01
CA ARG A 120 29.25 -5.00 6.32
C ARG A 120 30.69 -5.30 6.69
N ARG A 121 31.53 -4.28 6.88
CA ARG A 121 32.93 -4.45 7.31
C ARG A 121 33.05 -5.03 8.73
N PHE A 122 32.05 -4.81 9.57
CA PHE A 122 31.99 -5.37 10.93
C PHE A 122 31.22 -6.70 11.00
N GLY A 123 31.01 -7.36 9.84
CA GLY A 123 30.41 -8.69 9.80
C GLY A 123 28.89 -8.73 9.98
N GLN A 124 28.23 -7.57 9.89
CA GLN A 124 26.77 -7.52 9.96
C GLN A 124 26.15 -8.12 8.70
N HIS A 125 25.18 -9.01 8.89
CA HIS A 125 24.40 -9.55 7.78
C HIS A 125 23.35 -8.53 7.33
N ILE A 126 23.40 -8.13 6.05
CA ILE A 126 22.54 -7.08 5.49
C ILE A 126 21.87 -7.56 4.22
N ASP A 127 20.54 -7.60 4.25
CA ASP A 127 19.71 -7.80 3.07
C ASP A 127 19.12 -6.46 2.62
N ASN A 128 19.24 -6.16 1.33
CA ASN A 128 18.61 -5.01 0.68
C ASN A 128 17.39 -5.51 -0.08
N TYR A 129 16.20 -5.12 0.38
CA TYR A 129 14.93 -5.43 -0.27
C TYR A 129 13.84 -4.51 0.27
N GLU A 130 12.77 -4.30 -0.48
CA GLU A 130 11.60 -3.57 0.02
C GLU A 130 10.72 -4.52 0.85
N PHE A 131 11.09 -4.71 2.12
CA PHE A 131 10.28 -5.46 3.06
C PHE A 131 9.09 -4.60 3.52
N ILE A 132 7.94 -5.21 3.67
CA ILE A 132 6.72 -4.58 4.18
C ILE A 132 6.29 -5.25 5.48
N TRP A 133 5.25 -4.72 6.12
CA TRP A 133 4.78 -5.25 7.41
C TRP A 133 4.46 -6.75 7.38
N SER A 134 3.84 -7.25 6.29
CA SER A 134 3.53 -8.68 6.13
C SER A 134 4.77 -9.58 6.03
N ASP A 135 5.92 -9.03 5.62
CA ASP A 135 7.17 -9.80 5.51
C ASP A 135 7.86 -10.02 6.86
N ILE A 136 7.52 -9.22 7.87
CA ILE A 136 8.07 -9.37 9.20
C ILE A 136 7.32 -10.49 9.92
N PRO A 137 7.98 -11.57 10.35
CA PRO A 137 7.30 -12.62 11.11
C PRO A 137 6.88 -12.13 12.50
N ILE A 138 5.87 -12.76 13.08
CA ILE A 138 5.53 -12.55 14.49
C ILE A 138 6.75 -12.92 15.34
N GLY A 139 7.14 -12.06 16.29
CA GLY A 139 8.38 -12.14 17.05
C GLY A 139 9.57 -11.45 16.36
N GLY A 140 9.44 -11.06 15.10
CA GLY A 140 10.47 -10.30 14.36
C GLY A 140 10.65 -8.88 14.91
N LYS A 141 11.88 -8.38 14.84
CA LYS A 141 12.24 -7.03 15.34
C LYS A 141 12.22 -6.03 14.19
N TYR A 142 11.68 -4.84 14.45
CA TYR A 142 11.68 -3.74 13.49
C TYR A 142 11.98 -2.40 14.18
N MET A 143 12.51 -1.49 13.42
CA MET A 143 12.75 -0.11 13.89
C MET A 143 11.58 0.78 13.49
N GLY A 144 10.92 1.38 14.49
CA GLY A 144 9.88 2.36 14.27
C GLY A 144 10.43 3.70 13.77
N SER A 145 9.53 4.63 13.44
CA SER A 145 9.91 5.97 12.98
C SER A 145 10.68 6.78 14.03
N SER A 146 10.47 6.49 15.30
CA SER A 146 11.23 7.07 16.43
C SER A 146 12.68 6.57 16.54
N GLY A 147 13.08 5.55 15.76
CA GLY A 147 14.39 4.90 15.88
C GLY A 147 14.48 3.84 16.98
N LYS A 148 13.40 3.59 17.70
CA LYS A 148 13.34 2.51 18.71
C LYS A 148 13.07 1.17 18.06
N ILE A 149 13.62 0.10 18.65
CA ILE A 149 13.35 -1.28 18.22
C ILE A 149 12.11 -1.81 18.93
N TYR A 150 11.21 -2.37 18.15
CA TYR A 150 9.99 -3.02 18.60
C TYR A 150 9.97 -4.47 18.13
N THR A 151 9.15 -5.29 18.79
CA THR A 151 8.87 -6.66 18.37
C THR A 151 7.46 -6.72 17.78
N LYS A 152 7.31 -7.31 16.60
CA LYS A 152 6.00 -7.55 16.01
C LYS A 152 5.29 -8.66 16.78
N TYR A 153 4.11 -8.38 17.32
CA TYR A 153 3.32 -9.35 18.07
C TYR A 153 1.98 -9.71 17.41
N SER A 154 1.63 -9.03 16.32
CA SER A 154 0.41 -9.27 15.56
C SER A 154 0.63 -8.94 14.08
N ASP A 155 -0.12 -9.60 13.19
CA ASP A 155 -0.14 -9.26 11.76
C ASP A 155 -0.98 -8.01 11.47
N ASP A 156 -1.82 -7.55 12.43
CA ASP A 156 -2.60 -6.32 12.27
C ASP A 156 -1.67 -5.10 12.19
N ILE A 157 -1.71 -4.40 11.06
CA ILE A 157 -0.90 -3.19 10.81
C ILE A 157 -1.15 -2.07 11.83
N ARG A 158 -2.31 -2.06 12.50
CA ARG A 158 -2.62 -1.08 13.56
C ARG A 158 -1.70 -1.23 14.78
N THR A 159 -1.05 -2.39 14.92
CA THR A 159 -0.09 -2.67 16.00
C THR A 159 1.32 -2.16 15.71
N TYR A 160 1.56 -1.63 14.50
CA TYR A 160 2.82 -0.99 14.15
C TYR A 160 3.08 0.22 15.03
N SER A 161 4.19 0.19 15.79
CA SER A 161 4.62 1.28 16.68
C SER A 161 5.59 2.23 15.97
N HIS A 162 5.37 3.52 16.18
CA HIS A 162 6.14 4.60 15.54
C HIS A 162 7.34 5.05 16.38
#